data_5484ac3bf65d64f72312c7a63d565628
#
_entry.id   5484ac3bf65d64f72312c7a63d565628
#
_cell.length_a   1.000
_cell.length_b   1.000
_cell.length_c   1.000
_cell.angle_alpha   90.00
_cell.angle_beta   90.00
_cell.angle_gamma   90.00
#
_symmetry.space_group_name_H-M   'P 1'
#
loop_
_entity.id
_entity.type
_entity.pdbx_description
1 polymer ?
#
loop_
_entity_poly.entity_id
_entity_poly.type
_entity_poly.pdbx_seq_one_letter_code
_entity_poly.pdbx_strand_id
1 'polypeptide(L)'
;MKRTTRWQHTCLSLLLGGLLAGQALADQQPLDARASDPTVMGWMQGFPPAADKQINARNYLLFPQTRWSFSHIRQLLPTATVGRGTGAVSPLPDARRDDIDAVQFKLADGSQMSWEQSLAANYTDGIVVLHRGQVIYERYFGALQADRPHMAFSVTKSFIGTLAAMLVAEGVLDEQAPVSHYVPELKDSGFGDATVRQVMDMTTAIRYSETYSDPSAEIWEYSRAGNLIPRPADYDGATSLYGFLQKVQPEGQHGEVFAYKTVNSDVLAWIVQRATGNSFADLLQQRIWSKLGAEQDAYIVVDQIGTQFAGGGLNASLRDMARFGETLRNNGRFNGQQIIPQAVVADIRRGGDQGKFAPAGYATLPNWSYRNMWWVADAEQGVFAARGIHGQTIYVDPKAEMVIARFASNPVAANGANDPISLPAYNALAQHLMRQP
;
A
#
# COMPACT_ATOMS: atom_id res chain seq x y z
N MET A 1 -1.59 68.05 47.16
CA MET A 1 -0.66 67.09 47.75
C MET A 1 -1.12 65.70 47.34
N LYS A 2 -0.38 65.01 46.56
CA LYS A 2 -0.04 63.58 46.71
C LYS A 2 0.32 62.92 45.37
N ARG A 3 1.44 62.31 45.41
CA ARG A 3 2.31 61.79 44.39
C ARG A 3 1.66 60.72 43.51
N THR A 4 1.82 60.91 42.23
CA THR A 4 1.76 59.90 41.18
C THR A 4 3.02 59.06 41.17
N THR A 5 2.93 57.75 41.11
CA THR A 5 4.05 56.88 40.79
C THR A 5 3.70 56.11 39.52
N ARG A 6 4.47 56.44 38.48
CA ARG A 6 4.52 55.70 37.18
C ARG A 6 5.09 54.32 37.38
N TRP A 7 4.44 53.33 36.78
CA TRP A 7 5.09 52.11 36.28
C TRP A 7 4.58 51.87 34.88
N GLN A 8 5.40 52.22 33.90
CA GLN A 8 5.25 51.79 32.51
C GLN A 8 6.54 51.13 32.09
N HIS A 9 6.34 50.13 31.21
CA HIS A 9 7.32 49.52 30.30
C HIS A 9 8.31 48.52 30.87
N THR A 10 8.01 47.25 30.68
CA THR A 10 8.91 46.24 30.07
C THR A 10 8.18 44.90 29.97
N CYS A 11 7.56 44.59 28.85
CA CYS A 11 7.17 43.24 28.39
C CYS A 11 6.64 43.33 26.95
N LEU A 12 7.51 43.68 26.02
CA LEU A 12 7.19 43.54 24.60
C LEU A 12 8.51 43.29 23.81
N SER A 13 9.08 42.11 23.92
CA SER A 13 10.25 41.73 23.08
C SER A 13 10.53 40.23 23.06
N LEU A 14 9.57 39.34 23.30
CA LEU A 14 9.81 37.85 23.28
C LEU A 14 8.80 37.05 22.46
N LEU A 15 8.02 37.69 21.59
CA LEU A 15 7.02 37.00 20.76
C LEU A 15 7.27 37.01 19.24
N LEU A 16 8.40 37.55 18.80
CA LEU A 16 8.75 37.59 17.35
C LEU A 16 9.81 36.55 16.91
N GLY A 17 10.40 35.79 17.83
CA GLY A 17 11.42 34.78 17.51
C GLY A 17 10.88 33.39 17.12
N GLY A 18 9.61 33.10 17.41
CA GLY A 18 9.03 31.76 17.20
C GLY A 18 8.38 31.52 15.83
N LEU A 19 8.03 32.58 15.11
CA LEU A 19 7.33 32.48 13.81
C LEU A 19 8.26 32.39 12.60
N LEU A 20 9.53 32.74 12.72
CA LEU A 20 10.51 32.64 11.63
C LEU A 20 11.20 31.28 11.54
N ALA A 21 11.20 30.48 12.60
CA ALA A 21 11.78 29.13 12.57
C ALA A 21 10.82 28.08 11.95
N GLY A 22 9.51 28.34 11.95
CA GLY A 22 8.51 27.46 11.36
C GLY A 22 8.37 27.57 9.84
N GLN A 23 8.74 28.70 9.26
CA GLN A 23 8.66 28.91 7.80
C GLN A 23 9.90 28.45 7.03
N ALA A 24 11.05 28.29 7.68
CA ALA A 24 12.28 27.84 7.03
C ALA A 24 12.35 26.33 6.78
N LEU A 25 11.42 25.53 7.34
CA LEU A 25 11.38 24.07 7.13
C LEU A 25 10.37 23.64 6.03
N ALA A 26 9.56 24.56 5.52
CA ALA A 26 8.53 24.26 4.52
C ALA A 26 9.03 24.32 3.06
N ASP A 27 10.26 24.77 2.79
CA ASP A 27 10.74 25.06 1.43
C ASP A 27 11.98 24.23 1.01
N GLN A 28 12.43 23.26 1.82
CA GLN A 28 13.50 22.36 1.37
C GLN A 28 12.90 21.21 0.57
N GLN A 29 13.23 21.13 -0.70
CA GLN A 29 12.93 19.95 -1.50
C GLN A 29 13.49 18.69 -0.81
N PRO A 30 12.76 17.57 -0.84
CA PRO A 30 13.25 16.32 -0.28
C PRO A 30 14.63 15.97 -0.86
N LEU A 31 15.51 15.36 -0.06
CA LEU A 31 16.76 14.80 -0.55
C LEU A 31 16.46 13.87 -1.72
N ASP A 32 17.26 13.90 -2.77
CA ASP A 32 17.13 12.97 -3.89
C ASP A 32 17.40 11.51 -3.45
N ALA A 33 17.15 10.55 -4.36
CA ALA A 33 17.26 9.13 -4.05
C ALA A 33 18.68 8.71 -3.64
N ARG A 34 19.72 9.37 -4.14
CA ARG A 34 21.13 9.09 -3.81
C ARG A 34 21.53 9.71 -2.48
N ALA A 35 21.18 10.97 -2.26
CA ALA A 35 21.47 11.68 -1.01
C ALA A 35 20.70 11.07 0.18
N SER A 36 19.51 10.52 -0.05
CA SER A 36 18.68 9.83 0.95
C SER A 36 18.98 8.33 1.08
N ASP A 37 19.96 7.78 0.36
CA ASP A 37 20.34 6.37 0.49
C ASP A 37 20.72 6.03 1.93
N PRO A 38 20.18 4.93 2.51
CA PRO A 38 20.42 4.56 3.90
C PRO A 38 21.89 4.41 4.28
N THR A 39 22.71 3.93 3.34
CA THR A 39 24.15 3.77 3.56
C THR A 39 24.85 5.12 3.61
N VAL A 40 24.48 6.04 2.71
CA VAL A 40 24.99 7.42 2.69
C VAL A 40 24.57 8.17 3.96
N MET A 41 23.31 7.97 4.40
CA MET A 41 22.77 8.59 5.61
C MET A 41 23.34 7.98 6.90
N GLY A 42 23.91 6.76 6.85
CA GLY A 42 24.44 6.05 8.01
C GLY A 42 23.36 5.57 8.99
N TRP A 43 22.14 5.31 8.51
CA TRP A 43 21.04 4.85 9.36
C TRP A 43 21.34 3.48 10.00
N MET A 44 21.11 3.37 11.32
CA MET A 44 21.23 2.15 12.12
C MET A 44 22.60 1.48 12.06
N GLN A 45 23.67 2.23 11.77
CA GLN A 45 25.05 1.74 11.76
C GLN A 45 25.73 1.95 13.11
N GLY A 46 26.57 0.98 13.52
CA GLY A 46 27.30 1.00 14.78
C GLY A 46 26.55 0.27 15.93
N PHE A 47 27.27 0.04 17.05
CA PHE A 47 26.79 -0.74 18.22
C PHE A 47 27.13 -0.01 19.54
N PRO A 48 26.24 0.89 20.02
CA PRO A 48 24.94 1.29 19.45
C PRO A 48 25.09 2.25 18.26
N PRO A 49 24.06 2.39 17.41
CA PRO A 49 24.01 3.47 16.45
C PRO A 49 23.99 4.83 17.16
N ALA A 50 24.58 5.85 16.53
CA ALA A 50 24.52 7.23 17.04
C ALA A 50 23.06 7.67 17.22
N ALA A 51 22.76 8.48 18.23
CA ALA A 51 21.40 8.81 18.63
C ALA A 51 20.57 9.46 17.49
N ASP A 52 21.20 10.31 16.69
CA ASP A 52 20.61 10.97 15.51
C ASP A 52 20.45 10.04 14.29
N LYS A 53 21.03 8.83 14.34
CA LYS A 53 20.96 7.79 13.29
C LYS A 53 20.05 6.62 13.66
N GLN A 54 19.37 6.70 14.79
CA GLN A 54 18.47 5.64 15.25
C GLN A 54 17.10 5.76 14.61
N ILE A 55 16.58 4.62 14.10
CA ILE A 55 15.22 4.48 13.61
C ILE A 55 14.44 3.61 14.59
N ASN A 56 13.24 4.06 14.94
CA ASN A 56 12.34 3.40 15.89
C ASN A 56 10.87 3.66 15.52
N ALA A 57 9.91 3.17 16.32
CA ALA A 57 8.49 3.30 16.07
C ALA A 57 7.98 4.76 16.01
N ARG A 58 8.78 5.76 16.45
CA ARG A 58 8.36 7.17 16.42
C ARG A 58 8.73 7.88 15.12
N ASN A 59 9.73 7.38 14.38
CA ASN A 59 10.26 8.08 13.20
C ASN A 59 10.32 7.20 11.94
N TYR A 60 9.91 5.95 12.00
CA TYR A 60 10.05 5.01 10.88
C TYR A 60 9.22 5.39 9.63
N LEU A 61 8.20 6.23 9.77
CA LEU A 61 7.40 6.77 8.66
C LEU A 61 7.87 8.15 8.17
N LEU A 62 8.92 8.70 8.78
CA LEU A 62 9.48 9.99 8.35
C LEU A 62 10.50 9.77 7.23
N PHE A 63 10.47 10.61 6.20
CA PHE A 63 11.53 10.64 5.21
C PHE A 63 12.71 11.47 5.73
N PRO A 64 13.97 11.03 5.59
CA PRO A 64 14.46 9.92 4.77
C PRO A 64 14.59 8.56 5.50
N GLN A 65 14.16 8.43 6.77
CA GLN A 65 14.20 7.17 7.52
C GLN A 65 13.43 6.03 6.82
N THR A 66 12.37 6.36 6.08
CA THR A 66 11.57 5.43 5.26
C THR A 66 12.42 4.60 4.31
N ARG A 67 13.52 5.15 3.78
CA ARG A 67 14.46 4.45 2.90
C ARG A 67 15.11 3.22 3.54
N TRP A 68 15.20 3.18 4.87
CA TRP A 68 15.69 2.04 5.64
C TRP A 68 14.56 1.23 6.27
N SER A 69 13.60 1.92 6.89
CA SER A 69 12.60 1.29 7.77
C SER A 69 11.65 0.35 7.04
N PHE A 70 11.23 0.67 5.81
CA PHE A 70 10.24 -0.12 5.07
C PHE A 70 10.71 -1.55 4.77
N SER A 71 12.01 -1.80 4.76
CA SER A 71 12.58 -3.15 4.67
C SER A 71 12.98 -3.76 6.04
N HIS A 72 12.65 -3.09 7.17
CA HIS A 72 13.02 -3.52 8.52
C HIS A 72 11.85 -3.46 9.51
N ILE A 73 10.61 -3.51 9.05
CA ILE A 73 9.39 -3.32 9.86
C ILE A 73 9.33 -4.31 11.05
N ARG A 74 9.76 -5.56 10.85
CA ARG A 74 9.76 -6.58 11.94
C ARG A 74 10.64 -6.21 13.14
N GLN A 75 11.60 -5.31 12.96
CA GLN A 75 12.42 -4.78 14.05
C GLN A 75 11.73 -3.64 14.81
N LEU A 76 10.64 -3.10 14.28
CA LEU A 76 9.99 -1.87 14.76
C LEU A 76 8.58 -2.10 15.29
N LEU A 77 7.85 -3.06 14.73
CA LEU A 77 6.43 -3.30 15.00
C LEU A 77 6.16 -4.81 15.23
N PRO A 78 5.14 -5.17 16.04
CA PRO A 78 4.69 -6.55 16.19
C PRO A 78 4.08 -7.07 14.89
N THR A 79 4.29 -8.36 14.60
CA THR A 79 3.89 -8.98 13.34
C THR A 79 3.41 -10.43 13.54
N ALA A 80 2.49 -10.87 12.65
CA ALA A 80 2.10 -12.25 12.46
C ALA A 80 2.76 -12.82 11.19
N THR A 81 3.29 -14.04 11.26
CA THR A 81 3.96 -14.69 10.11
C THR A 81 2.94 -15.23 9.12
N VAL A 82 3.25 -15.11 7.82
CA VAL A 82 2.63 -15.83 6.71
C VAL A 82 3.67 -16.77 6.14
N GLY A 83 3.64 -18.03 6.56
CA GLY A 83 4.65 -19.01 6.20
C GLY A 83 4.61 -19.38 4.71
N ARG A 84 5.79 -19.53 4.11
CA ARG A 84 5.92 -20.02 2.72
C ARG A 84 5.58 -21.51 2.56
N GLY A 85 5.42 -22.22 3.66
CA GLY A 85 5.28 -23.66 3.67
C GLY A 85 6.61 -24.39 3.45
N THR A 86 6.53 -25.72 3.40
CA THR A 86 7.70 -26.61 3.23
C THR A 86 7.92 -27.05 1.78
N GLY A 87 7.08 -26.58 0.85
CA GLY A 87 7.16 -26.89 -0.57
C GLY A 87 8.43 -26.33 -1.24
N ALA A 88 8.76 -26.86 -2.40
CA ALA A 88 9.84 -26.32 -3.21
C ALA A 88 9.52 -24.87 -3.66
N VAL A 89 10.57 -24.06 -3.78
CA VAL A 89 10.45 -22.72 -4.37
C VAL A 89 10.09 -22.84 -5.84
N SER A 90 9.05 -22.13 -6.27
CA SER A 90 8.68 -22.05 -7.68
C SER A 90 9.70 -21.21 -8.44
N PRO A 91 10.35 -21.74 -9.49
CA PRO A 91 11.35 -20.99 -10.22
C PRO A 91 10.75 -19.76 -10.92
N LEU A 92 11.52 -18.69 -10.96
CA LEU A 92 11.36 -17.58 -11.88
C LEU A 92 12.55 -17.63 -12.85
N PRO A 93 12.39 -18.19 -14.06
CA PRO A 93 13.50 -18.31 -15.00
C PRO A 93 14.11 -16.95 -15.34
N ASP A 94 15.42 -16.86 -15.41
CA ASP A 94 16.15 -15.65 -15.75
C ASP A 94 16.24 -15.49 -17.28
N ALA A 95 15.86 -14.32 -17.78
CA ALA A 95 15.94 -13.91 -19.17
C ALA A 95 16.29 -12.40 -19.26
N ARG A 96 17.26 -11.98 -18.42
CA ARG A 96 17.67 -10.57 -18.27
C ARG A 96 17.94 -9.90 -19.61
N ARG A 97 17.54 -8.63 -19.69
CA ARG A 97 17.68 -7.80 -20.89
C ARG A 97 18.42 -6.52 -20.55
N ASP A 98 19.44 -6.20 -21.32
CA ASP A 98 20.26 -5.00 -21.12
C ASP A 98 19.68 -3.75 -21.79
N ASP A 99 18.69 -3.91 -22.68
CA ASP A 99 18.06 -2.81 -23.42
C ASP A 99 16.97 -2.06 -22.63
N ILE A 100 16.53 -2.61 -21.50
CA ILE A 100 15.41 -2.02 -20.72
C ILE A 100 15.78 -0.67 -20.11
N ASP A 101 16.98 -0.51 -19.58
CA ASP A 101 17.44 0.75 -18.96
C ASP A 101 17.33 1.93 -19.94
N ALA A 102 17.50 1.69 -21.24
CA ALA A 102 17.47 2.68 -22.31
C ALA A 102 16.06 2.98 -22.84
N VAL A 103 15.00 2.25 -22.42
CA VAL A 103 13.63 2.51 -22.87
C VAL A 103 13.22 3.93 -22.52
N GLN A 104 12.88 4.73 -23.54
CA GLN A 104 12.52 6.14 -23.39
C GLN A 104 11.01 6.33 -23.36
N PHE A 105 10.57 7.31 -22.57
CA PHE A 105 9.19 7.77 -22.53
C PHE A 105 9.12 9.28 -22.35
N LYS A 106 7.96 9.86 -22.66
CA LYS A 106 7.69 11.29 -22.50
C LYS A 106 6.91 11.55 -21.22
N LEU A 107 7.30 12.58 -20.49
CA LEU A 107 6.52 13.17 -19.41
C LEU A 107 5.44 14.13 -19.94
N ALA A 108 4.53 14.53 -19.07
CA ALA A 108 3.42 15.43 -19.45
C ALA A 108 3.89 16.82 -19.94
N ASP A 109 5.05 17.29 -19.49
CA ASP A 109 5.68 18.53 -19.94
C ASP A 109 6.42 18.40 -21.28
N GLY A 110 6.42 17.21 -21.89
CA GLY A 110 7.08 16.89 -23.15
C GLY A 110 8.55 16.50 -23.02
N SER A 111 9.15 16.59 -21.84
CA SER A 111 10.51 16.12 -21.59
C SER A 111 10.62 14.60 -21.72
N GLN A 112 11.81 14.10 -22.00
CA GLN A 112 12.09 12.66 -22.10
C GLN A 112 12.82 12.16 -20.86
N MET A 113 12.49 10.92 -20.49
CA MET A 113 13.12 10.21 -19.38
C MET A 113 13.36 8.75 -19.77
N SER A 114 14.48 8.17 -19.35
CA SER A 114 14.70 6.73 -19.51
C SER A 114 14.07 5.92 -18.39
N TRP A 115 13.87 4.63 -18.63
CA TRP A 115 13.46 3.67 -17.61
C TRP A 115 14.35 3.76 -16.37
N GLU A 116 15.68 3.69 -16.55
CA GLU A 116 16.64 3.79 -15.45
C GLU A 116 16.48 5.07 -14.64
N GLN A 117 16.36 6.24 -15.32
CA GLN A 117 16.15 7.52 -14.65
C GLN A 117 14.86 7.55 -13.82
N SER A 118 13.79 6.86 -14.30
CA SER A 118 12.51 6.80 -13.60
C SER A 118 12.61 6.10 -12.24
N LEU A 119 13.53 5.14 -12.09
CA LEU A 119 13.72 4.40 -10.86
C LEU A 119 14.24 5.32 -9.73
N ALA A 120 15.23 6.14 -10.03
CA ALA A 120 15.78 7.13 -9.10
C ALA A 120 14.75 8.24 -8.80
N ALA A 121 14.09 8.78 -9.83
CA ALA A 121 13.08 9.83 -9.68
C ALA A 121 11.90 9.41 -8.80
N ASN A 122 11.57 8.13 -8.76
CA ASN A 122 10.50 7.56 -7.95
C ASN A 122 10.98 6.89 -6.65
N TYR A 123 12.23 7.12 -6.22
CA TYR A 123 12.79 6.56 -4.99
C TYR A 123 12.58 5.04 -4.90
N THR A 124 12.79 4.34 -6.00
CA THR A 124 12.65 2.88 -6.06
C THR A 124 13.65 2.21 -5.11
N ASP A 125 13.15 1.29 -4.28
CA ASP A 125 13.97 0.45 -3.41
C ASP A 125 14.22 -0.92 -4.05
N GLY A 126 13.30 -1.38 -4.87
CA GLY A 126 13.47 -2.58 -5.67
C GLY A 126 12.39 -2.72 -6.75
N ILE A 127 12.78 -3.36 -7.85
CA ILE A 127 11.87 -3.62 -8.97
C ILE A 127 12.21 -4.96 -9.63
N VAL A 128 11.17 -5.75 -9.90
CA VAL A 128 11.23 -6.95 -10.72
C VAL A 128 10.22 -6.81 -11.85
N VAL A 129 10.66 -7.09 -13.08
CA VAL A 129 9.78 -7.18 -14.25
C VAL A 129 9.80 -8.61 -14.77
N LEU A 130 8.61 -9.19 -14.85
CA LEU A 130 8.40 -10.45 -15.53
C LEU A 130 7.80 -10.19 -16.92
N HIS A 131 8.28 -10.91 -17.92
CA HIS A 131 7.67 -11.01 -19.24
C HIS A 131 7.53 -12.49 -19.61
N ARG A 132 6.30 -12.92 -19.90
CA ARG A 132 5.98 -14.33 -20.18
C ARG A 132 6.45 -15.29 -19.07
N GLY A 133 6.38 -14.82 -17.80
CA GLY A 133 6.79 -15.60 -16.63
C GLY A 133 8.30 -15.65 -16.36
N GLN A 134 9.11 -14.96 -17.14
CA GLN A 134 10.57 -14.90 -17.00
C GLN A 134 11.01 -13.54 -16.45
N VAL A 135 12.04 -13.52 -15.60
CA VAL A 135 12.63 -12.29 -15.06
C VAL A 135 13.47 -11.63 -16.15
N ILE A 136 12.96 -10.54 -16.73
CA ILE A 136 13.69 -9.77 -17.74
C ILE A 136 14.45 -8.58 -17.15
N TYR A 137 14.07 -8.14 -15.95
CA TYR A 137 14.72 -7.03 -15.26
C TYR A 137 14.56 -7.17 -13.75
N GLU A 138 15.61 -6.88 -13.00
CA GLU A 138 15.59 -6.90 -11.53
C GLU A 138 16.70 -6.02 -10.98
N ARG A 139 16.34 -5.10 -10.07
CA ARG A 139 17.24 -4.18 -9.38
C ARG A 139 16.83 -4.01 -7.94
N TYR A 140 17.81 -3.81 -7.06
CA TYR A 140 17.65 -3.49 -5.65
C TYR A 140 18.51 -2.29 -5.30
N PHE A 141 18.01 -1.41 -4.43
CA PHE A 141 18.68 -0.18 -4.04
C PHE A 141 18.60 0.01 -2.52
N GLY A 142 19.55 0.80 -1.99
CA GLY A 142 19.56 1.17 -0.59
C GLY A 142 19.62 -0.03 0.36
N ALA A 143 18.67 -0.12 1.28
CA ALA A 143 18.63 -1.17 2.30
C ALA A 143 17.91 -2.46 1.85
N LEU A 144 17.21 -2.45 0.72
CA LEU A 144 16.50 -3.62 0.23
C LEU A 144 17.43 -4.62 -0.44
N GLN A 145 17.24 -5.91 -0.15
CA GLN A 145 17.94 -7.05 -0.73
C GLN A 145 16.92 -8.07 -1.24
N ALA A 146 17.34 -8.99 -2.08
CA ALA A 146 16.46 -9.96 -2.73
C ALA A 146 15.67 -10.85 -1.75
N ASP A 147 16.29 -11.21 -0.63
CA ASP A 147 15.72 -12.06 0.42
C ASP A 147 15.01 -11.29 1.53
N ARG A 148 14.99 -9.94 1.46
CA ARG A 148 14.44 -9.10 2.50
C ARG A 148 13.00 -8.69 2.19
N PRO A 149 12.03 -8.96 3.09
CA PRO A 149 10.68 -8.43 2.97
C PRO A 149 10.67 -6.90 3.10
N HIS A 150 9.79 -6.27 2.35
CA HIS A 150 9.52 -4.84 2.38
C HIS A 150 8.04 -4.59 2.62
N MET A 151 7.71 -3.50 3.31
CA MET A 151 6.33 -3.12 3.58
C MET A 151 5.59 -2.79 2.28
N ALA A 152 4.51 -3.52 2.01
CA ALA A 152 3.75 -3.40 0.78
C ALA A 152 2.63 -2.34 0.88
N PHE A 153 2.39 -1.81 2.07
CA PHE A 153 1.30 -0.88 2.32
C PHE A 153 -0.02 -1.36 1.70
N SER A 154 -0.75 -0.50 1.02
CA SER A 154 -2.08 -0.82 0.49
C SER A 154 -2.11 -1.89 -0.60
N VAL A 155 -0.98 -2.38 -1.10
CA VAL A 155 -0.95 -3.61 -1.90
C VAL A 155 -1.54 -4.80 -1.11
N THR A 156 -1.43 -4.77 0.23
CA THR A 156 -2.08 -5.72 1.16
C THR A 156 -3.57 -5.90 0.88
N LYS A 157 -4.27 -4.81 0.55
CA LYS A 157 -5.72 -4.82 0.27
C LYS A 157 -6.07 -5.76 -0.87
N SER A 158 -5.25 -5.81 -1.90
CA SER A 158 -5.49 -6.69 -3.04
C SER A 158 -5.34 -8.18 -2.69
N PHE A 159 -4.56 -8.51 -1.67
CA PHE A 159 -4.50 -9.89 -1.15
C PHE A 159 -5.77 -10.26 -0.39
N ILE A 160 -6.23 -9.44 0.55
CA ILE A 160 -7.48 -9.72 1.28
C ILE A 160 -8.70 -9.67 0.34
N GLY A 161 -8.73 -8.73 -0.63
CA GLY A 161 -9.77 -8.66 -1.64
C GLY A 161 -9.83 -9.89 -2.53
N THR A 162 -8.68 -10.41 -2.95
CA THR A 162 -8.58 -11.66 -3.72
C THR A 162 -9.07 -12.86 -2.90
N LEU A 163 -8.67 -12.97 -1.62
CA LEU A 163 -9.15 -14.03 -0.73
C LEU A 163 -10.67 -13.96 -0.53
N ALA A 164 -11.22 -12.77 -0.29
CA ALA A 164 -12.67 -12.59 -0.16
C ALA A 164 -13.40 -12.98 -1.45
N ALA A 165 -12.90 -12.58 -2.62
CA ALA A 165 -13.46 -12.97 -3.91
C ALA A 165 -13.41 -14.50 -4.15
N MET A 166 -12.34 -15.17 -3.68
CA MET A 166 -12.30 -16.65 -3.70
C MET A 166 -13.39 -17.26 -2.84
N LEU A 167 -13.60 -16.73 -1.62
CA LEU A 167 -14.63 -17.21 -0.70
C LEU A 167 -16.06 -16.93 -1.24
N VAL A 168 -16.26 -15.83 -1.94
CA VAL A 168 -17.53 -15.55 -2.66
C VAL A 168 -17.75 -16.58 -3.77
N ALA A 169 -16.73 -16.85 -4.58
CA ALA A 169 -16.81 -17.85 -5.67
C ALA A 169 -17.06 -19.28 -5.15
N GLU A 170 -16.68 -19.57 -3.92
CA GLU A 170 -16.90 -20.85 -3.23
C GLU A 170 -18.25 -20.92 -2.49
N GLY A 171 -19.00 -19.83 -2.44
CA GLY A 171 -20.27 -19.74 -1.71
C GLY A 171 -20.11 -19.68 -0.18
N VAL A 172 -18.91 -19.40 0.33
CA VAL A 172 -18.61 -19.22 1.76
C VAL A 172 -18.99 -17.82 2.23
N LEU A 173 -18.82 -16.81 1.36
CA LEU A 173 -19.27 -15.44 1.58
C LEU A 173 -20.43 -15.10 0.65
N ASP A 174 -21.51 -14.58 1.21
CA ASP A 174 -22.55 -13.90 0.45
C ASP A 174 -22.19 -12.42 0.31
N GLU A 175 -21.83 -12.01 -0.90
CA GLU A 175 -21.41 -10.63 -1.17
C GLU A 175 -22.56 -9.61 -1.05
N GLN A 176 -23.82 -10.06 -1.05
CA GLN A 176 -24.99 -9.20 -0.87
C GLN A 176 -25.43 -9.10 0.59
N ALA A 177 -24.92 -9.95 1.47
CA ALA A 177 -25.21 -9.88 2.89
C ALA A 177 -24.65 -8.57 3.50
N PRO A 178 -25.36 -7.98 4.48
CA PRO A 178 -24.84 -6.82 5.20
C PRO A 178 -23.64 -7.21 6.08
N VAL A 179 -22.74 -6.28 6.32
CA VAL A 179 -21.57 -6.45 7.20
C VAL A 179 -22.00 -6.99 8.57
N SER A 180 -23.10 -6.47 9.14
CA SER A 180 -23.62 -6.87 10.44
C SER A 180 -24.09 -8.33 10.51
N HIS A 181 -24.29 -9.00 9.37
CA HIS A 181 -24.55 -10.44 9.32
C HIS A 181 -23.31 -11.25 9.80
N TYR A 182 -22.13 -10.86 9.40
CA TYR A 182 -20.88 -11.52 9.78
C TYR A 182 -20.25 -10.92 11.04
N VAL A 183 -20.38 -9.61 11.21
CA VAL A 183 -19.79 -8.84 12.31
C VAL A 183 -20.88 -8.03 13.01
N PRO A 184 -21.69 -8.67 13.92
CA PRO A 184 -22.78 -7.98 14.63
C PRO A 184 -22.33 -6.77 15.43
N GLU A 185 -21.05 -6.73 15.85
CA GLU A 185 -20.44 -5.60 16.58
C GLU A 185 -20.41 -4.30 15.76
N LEU A 186 -20.51 -4.41 14.44
CA LEU A 186 -20.55 -3.25 13.54
C LEU A 186 -21.98 -2.79 13.21
N LYS A 187 -23.03 -3.41 13.79
CA LYS A 187 -24.43 -3.11 13.47
C LYS A 187 -24.77 -1.63 13.60
N ASP A 188 -24.27 -0.99 14.64
CA ASP A 188 -24.57 0.43 14.94
C ASP A 188 -23.47 1.39 14.43
N SER A 189 -22.48 0.89 13.68
CA SER A 189 -21.47 1.68 13.02
C SER A 189 -21.89 2.08 11.60
N GLY A 190 -21.12 2.96 10.96
CA GLY A 190 -21.32 3.32 9.56
C GLY A 190 -21.16 2.17 8.56
N PHE A 191 -20.79 0.97 9.01
CA PHE A 191 -20.68 -0.23 8.16
C PHE A 191 -21.87 -1.17 8.27
N GLY A 192 -22.74 -1.02 9.27
CA GLY A 192 -23.68 -2.06 9.69
C GLY A 192 -24.59 -2.59 8.60
N ASP A 193 -25.11 -1.74 7.73
CA ASP A 193 -26.00 -2.05 6.62
C ASP A 193 -25.29 -2.05 5.24
N ALA A 194 -24.00 -1.73 5.18
CA ALA A 194 -23.21 -1.90 3.97
C ALA A 194 -23.13 -3.37 3.58
N THR A 195 -23.24 -3.69 2.30
CA THR A 195 -23.00 -5.06 1.84
C THR A 195 -21.53 -5.41 1.78
N VAL A 196 -21.20 -6.70 1.88
CA VAL A 196 -19.82 -7.18 1.68
C VAL A 196 -19.26 -6.71 0.33
N ARG A 197 -20.08 -6.69 -0.73
CA ARG A 197 -19.71 -6.18 -2.05
C ARG A 197 -19.33 -4.70 -2.02
N GLN A 198 -20.08 -3.87 -1.31
CA GLN A 198 -19.78 -2.45 -1.16
C GLN A 198 -18.46 -2.21 -0.42
N VAL A 199 -18.16 -3.05 0.58
CA VAL A 199 -16.86 -3.05 1.27
C VAL A 199 -15.73 -3.46 0.31
N MET A 200 -15.91 -4.54 -0.45
CA MET A 200 -14.90 -5.05 -1.41
C MET A 200 -14.57 -4.03 -2.51
N ASP A 201 -15.56 -3.26 -2.95
CA ASP A 201 -15.42 -2.30 -4.04
C ASP A 201 -15.24 -0.85 -3.54
N MET A 202 -15.11 -0.64 -2.21
CA MET A 202 -14.93 0.67 -1.56
C MET A 202 -16.00 1.70 -1.95
N THR A 203 -17.26 1.25 -1.99
CA THR A 203 -18.42 2.13 -2.20
C THR A 203 -19.23 2.33 -0.92
N THR A 204 -18.58 2.20 0.24
CA THR A 204 -19.18 2.46 1.56
C THR A 204 -19.25 3.95 1.83
N ALA A 205 -20.43 4.41 2.31
CA ALA A 205 -20.67 5.81 2.69
C ALA A 205 -20.44 5.98 4.19
N ILE A 206 -19.20 6.17 4.57
CA ILE A 206 -18.75 6.34 5.97
C ILE A 206 -17.94 7.61 6.14
N ARG A 207 -17.97 8.21 7.32
CA ARG A 207 -17.13 9.36 7.63
C ARG A 207 -15.72 8.89 7.97
N TYR A 208 -14.82 9.10 7.04
CA TYR A 208 -13.42 8.76 7.16
C TYR A 208 -12.60 9.49 6.10
N SER A 209 -11.64 10.29 6.52
CA SER A 209 -10.69 10.99 5.68
C SER A 209 -9.32 10.30 5.70
N GLU A 210 -8.73 10.15 4.52
CA GLU A 210 -7.39 9.60 4.34
C GLU A 210 -6.44 10.64 3.70
N THR A 211 -6.65 11.92 4.03
CA THR A 211 -5.79 13.01 3.59
C THR A 211 -4.53 13.07 4.43
N TYR A 212 -3.46 12.44 3.97
CA TYR A 212 -2.19 12.31 4.72
C TYR A 212 -1.52 13.63 5.08
N SER A 213 -1.82 14.71 4.37
CA SER A 213 -1.32 16.06 4.68
C SER A 213 -2.16 16.82 5.73
N ASP A 214 -3.31 16.27 6.12
CA ASP A 214 -4.18 16.85 7.14
C ASP A 214 -3.97 16.12 8.48
N PRO A 215 -3.39 16.78 9.51
CA PRO A 215 -3.18 16.16 10.82
C PRO A 215 -4.47 15.79 11.56
N SER A 216 -5.62 16.33 11.15
CA SER A 216 -6.94 16.06 11.74
C SER A 216 -7.68 14.90 11.05
N ALA A 217 -7.16 14.37 9.93
CA ALA A 217 -7.79 13.28 9.20
C ALA A 217 -7.87 12.00 10.06
N GLU A 218 -8.99 11.27 9.94
CA GLU A 218 -9.25 10.06 10.72
C GLU A 218 -8.21 8.95 10.50
N ILE A 219 -7.47 8.97 9.40
CA ILE A 219 -6.35 8.04 9.17
C ILE A 219 -5.33 8.08 10.32
N TRP A 220 -5.10 9.23 10.95
CA TRP A 220 -4.15 9.35 12.05
C TRP A 220 -4.67 8.75 13.35
N GLU A 221 -5.96 8.94 13.63
CA GLU A 221 -6.64 8.30 14.77
C GLU A 221 -6.67 6.77 14.59
N TYR A 222 -7.04 6.31 13.41
CA TYR A 222 -6.97 4.90 13.04
C TYR A 222 -5.53 4.33 13.18
N SER A 223 -4.52 5.09 12.78
CA SER A 223 -3.13 4.66 12.91
C SER A 223 -2.69 4.55 14.38
N ARG A 224 -3.18 5.43 15.25
CA ARG A 224 -2.99 5.33 16.71
C ARG A 224 -3.72 4.11 17.29
N ALA A 225 -4.97 3.90 16.88
CA ALA A 225 -5.75 2.74 17.31
C ALA A 225 -5.05 1.42 16.95
N GLY A 226 -4.52 1.31 15.73
CA GLY A 226 -3.77 0.16 15.23
C GLY A 226 -2.35 0.03 15.76
N ASN A 227 -1.89 0.95 16.64
CA ASN A 227 -0.50 0.98 17.12
C ASN A 227 0.55 1.10 16.01
N LEU A 228 0.16 1.71 14.87
CA LEU A 228 1.06 1.98 13.74
C LEU A 228 1.90 3.24 13.99
N ILE A 229 1.39 4.17 14.79
CA ILE A 229 2.12 5.34 15.27
C ILE A 229 1.93 5.48 16.79
N PRO A 230 2.85 6.14 17.49
CA PRO A 230 2.76 6.36 18.94
C PRO A 230 1.49 7.10 19.33
N ARG A 231 0.93 6.73 20.48
CA ARG A 231 -0.17 7.43 21.14
C ARG A 231 0.39 8.52 22.08
N PRO A 232 -0.20 9.71 22.11
CA PRO A 232 0.06 10.68 23.18
C PRO A 232 -0.21 10.08 24.58
N ALA A 233 0.39 10.67 25.61
CA ALA A 233 0.22 10.16 26.98
C ALA A 233 -1.22 10.30 27.52
N ASP A 234 -1.95 11.29 26.99
CA ASP A 234 -3.35 11.61 27.28
C ASP A 234 -4.34 11.03 26.27
N TYR A 235 -3.91 10.07 25.46
CA TYR A 235 -4.75 9.49 24.42
C TYR A 235 -5.91 8.69 25.03
N ASP A 236 -7.13 9.07 24.71
CA ASP A 236 -8.39 8.47 25.16
C ASP A 236 -9.20 7.78 24.03
N GLY A 237 -8.63 7.70 22.81
CA GLY A 237 -9.23 7.09 21.64
C GLY A 237 -9.30 5.56 21.67
N ALA A 238 -9.61 4.98 20.52
CA ALA A 238 -9.63 3.52 20.36
C ALA A 238 -8.22 2.93 20.47
N THR A 239 -8.10 1.76 21.12
CA THR A 239 -6.81 1.10 21.36
C THR A 239 -6.59 -0.16 20.52
N SER A 240 -7.50 -0.45 19.58
CA SER A 240 -7.41 -1.53 18.61
C SER A 240 -8.09 -1.15 17.31
N LEU A 241 -7.74 -1.82 16.22
CA LEU A 241 -8.41 -1.64 14.93
C LEU A 241 -9.90 -1.92 15.04
N TYR A 242 -10.31 -3.02 15.66
CA TYR A 242 -11.73 -3.35 15.85
C TYR A 242 -12.46 -2.30 16.69
N GLY A 243 -11.84 -1.78 17.74
CA GLY A 243 -12.43 -0.71 18.55
C GLY A 243 -12.61 0.61 17.80
N PHE A 244 -11.71 0.90 16.82
CA PHE A 244 -11.87 2.05 15.92
C PHE A 244 -13.05 1.84 14.96
N LEU A 245 -13.12 0.67 14.30
CA LEU A 245 -14.14 0.37 13.29
C LEU A 245 -15.57 0.50 13.85
N GLN A 246 -15.79 0.11 15.12
CA GLN A 246 -17.08 0.24 15.79
C GLN A 246 -17.52 1.70 16.02
N LYS A 247 -16.57 2.66 15.97
CA LYS A 247 -16.86 4.09 16.18
C LYS A 247 -17.05 4.86 14.87
N VAL A 248 -16.77 4.25 13.72
CA VAL A 248 -16.92 4.90 12.41
C VAL A 248 -18.38 5.25 12.16
N GLN A 249 -18.64 6.51 11.83
CA GLN A 249 -19.99 7.03 11.61
C GLN A 249 -20.44 6.90 10.15
N PRO A 250 -21.73 6.73 9.86
CA PRO A 250 -22.26 6.79 8.50
C PRO A 250 -22.15 8.21 7.93
N GLU A 251 -22.02 8.30 6.59
CA GLU A 251 -21.97 9.57 5.85
C GLU A 251 -22.46 9.36 4.41
N GLY A 252 -23.74 9.55 4.16
CA GLY A 252 -24.34 9.36 2.83
C GLY A 252 -24.95 7.98 2.63
N GLN A 253 -25.05 7.54 1.38
CA GLN A 253 -25.69 6.28 0.99
C GLN A 253 -24.64 5.32 0.38
N HIS A 254 -24.64 4.08 0.86
CA HIS A 254 -23.75 3.04 0.33
C HIS A 254 -24.06 2.71 -1.14
N GLY A 255 -23.00 2.47 -1.91
CA GLY A 255 -23.11 2.03 -3.29
C GLY A 255 -23.19 3.14 -4.34
N GLU A 256 -23.26 4.42 -3.96
CA GLU A 256 -23.38 5.53 -4.92
C GLU A 256 -22.05 5.91 -5.57
N VAL A 257 -21.01 6.08 -4.78
CA VAL A 257 -19.69 6.52 -5.25
C VAL A 257 -18.57 5.67 -4.67
N PHE A 258 -17.49 5.56 -5.42
CA PHE A 258 -16.24 5.02 -4.92
C PHE A 258 -15.51 6.08 -4.07
N ALA A 259 -15.08 5.66 -2.89
CA ALA A 259 -14.21 6.47 -2.04
C ALA A 259 -13.16 5.55 -1.41
N TYR A 260 -11.89 5.79 -1.73
CA TYR A 260 -10.81 5.00 -1.16
C TYR A 260 -10.67 5.28 0.33
N LYS A 261 -10.99 4.28 1.15
CA LYS A 261 -11.00 4.36 2.61
C LYS A 261 -10.41 3.07 3.16
N THR A 262 -9.21 3.15 3.72
CA THR A 262 -8.39 2.00 4.19
C THR A 262 -9.17 1.07 5.13
N VAL A 263 -10.00 1.60 5.99
CA VAL A 263 -10.79 0.86 6.98
C VAL A 263 -11.71 -0.22 6.37
N ASN A 264 -12.12 -0.09 5.10
CA ASN A 264 -12.89 -1.13 4.42
C ASN A 264 -12.14 -2.48 4.37
N SER A 265 -10.83 -2.46 4.22
CA SER A 265 -10.05 -3.69 4.15
C SER A 265 -9.95 -4.41 5.50
N ASP A 266 -9.95 -3.69 6.61
CA ASP A 266 -9.94 -4.31 7.94
C ASP A 266 -11.33 -4.84 8.30
N VAL A 267 -12.40 -4.16 7.88
CA VAL A 267 -13.77 -4.72 7.95
C VAL A 267 -13.87 -5.99 7.12
N LEU A 268 -13.33 -5.99 5.89
CA LEU A 268 -13.31 -7.18 5.03
C LEU A 268 -12.55 -8.34 5.68
N ALA A 269 -11.39 -8.06 6.29
CA ALA A 269 -10.61 -9.07 7.01
C ALA A 269 -11.41 -9.62 8.21
N TRP A 270 -12.12 -8.77 8.95
CA TRP A 270 -12.96 -9.22 10.06
C TRP A 270 -14.12 -10.11 9.58
N ILE A 271 -14.79 -9.73 8.48
CA ILE A 271 -15.83 -10.57 7.83
C ILE A 271 -15.26 -11.93 7.45
N VAL A 272 -14.11 -11.95 6.76
CA VAL A 272 -13.44 -13.18 6.31
C VAL A 272 -13.08 -14.08 7.49
N GLN A 273 -12.55 -13.51 8.59
CA GLN A 273 -12.23 -14.26 9.79
C GLN A 273 -13.48 -14.88 10.43
N ARG A 274 -14.59 -14.14 10.50
CA ARG A 274 -15.85 -14.63 11.06
C ARG A 274 -16.47 -15.73 10.21
N ALA A 275 -16.42 -15.59 8.90
CA ALA A 275 -16.97 -16.59 7.98
C ALA A 275 -16.18 -17.91 7.95
N THR A 276 -14.85 -17.84 8.19
CA THR A 276 -13.96 -19.00 8.01
C THR A 276 -13.38 -19.55 9.31
N GLY A 277 -13.40 -18.80 10.40
CA GLY A 277 -12.74 -19.14 11.66
C GLY A 277 -11.21 -19.04 11.60
N ASN A 278 -10.63 -18.53 10.48
CA ASN A 278 -9.20 -18.42 10.28
C ASN A 278 -8.74 -16.96 10.23
N SER A 279 -7.54 -16.66 10.68
CA SER A 279 -6.97 -15.33 10.56
C SER A 279 -6.62 -14.99 9.10
N PHE A 280 -6.45 -13.71 8.79
CA PHE A 280 -6.00 -13.28 7.45
C PHE A 280 -4.64 -13.90 7.08
N ALA A 281 -3.68 -13.92 8.02
CA ALA A 281 -2.37 -14.52 7.80
C ALA A 281 -2.46 -16.03 7.50
N ASP A 282 -3.30 -16.77 8.27
CA ASP A 282 -3.48 -18.21 8.05
C ASP A 282 -4.13 -18.50 6.70
N LEU A 283 -5.17 -17.73 6.33
CA LEU A 283 -5.82 -17.88 5.02
C LEU A 283 -4.87 -17.53 3.87
N LEU A 284 -4.12 -16.45 3.99
CA LEU A 284 -3.14 -16.06 3.00
C LEU A 284 -2.08 -17.15 2.82
N GLN A 285 -1.58 -17.69 3.94
CA GLN A 285 -0.64 -18.82 3.92
C GLN A 285 -1.24 -20.05 3.24
N GLN A 286 -2.42 -20.50 3.69
CA GLN A 286 -3.01 -21.76 3.24
C GLN A 286 -3.51 -21.72 1.79
N ARG A 287 -4.07 -20.57 1.39
CA ARG A 287 -4.79 -20.46 0.12
C ARG A 287 -3.91 -19.93 -1.02
N ILE A 288 -2.90 -19.12 -0.72
CA ILE A 288 -2.09 -18.43 -1.71
C ILE A 288 -0.61 -18.66 -1.46
N TRP A 289 -0.05 -18.20 -0.36
CA TRP A 289 1.40 -18.05 -0.18
C TRP A 289 2.17 -19.35 -0.28
N SER A 290 1.73 -20.39 0.43
CA SER A 290 2.37 -21.72 0.36
C SER A 290 2.23 -22.40 -1.00
N LYS A 291 1.18 -22.07 -1.77
CA LYS A 291 0.93 -22.63 -3.11
C LYS A 291 1.70 -21.90 -4.20
N LEU A 292 2.08 -20.64 -3.99
CA LEU A 292 2.96 -19.90 -4.89
C LEU A 292 4.36 -20.53 -4.98
N GLY A 293 4.76 -21.33 -3.99
CA GLY A 293 6.15 -21.72 -3.84
C GLY A 293 7.05 -20.50 -3.62
N ALA A 294 6.64 -19.64 -2.69
CA ALA A 294 7.35 -18.42 -2.34
C ALA A 294 8.80 -18.71 -1.87
N GLU A 295 9.71 -17.77 -2.10
CA GLU A 295 11.11 -17.87 -1.63
C GLU A 295 11.20 -17.60 -0.13
N GLN A 296 10.39 -16.65 0.37
CA GLN A 296 10.47 -16.17 1.73
C GLN A 296 9.11 -16.25 2.45
N ASP A 297 9.14 -16.37 3.77
CA ASP A 297 7.97 -16.07 4.57
C ASP A 297 7.62 -14.58 4.43
N ALA A 298 6.33 -14.29 4.33
CA ALA A 298 5.81 -12.96 4.50
C ALA A 298 5.38 -12.74 5.96
N TYR A 299 5.01 -11.52 6.31
CA TYR A 299 4.42 -11.22 7.61
C TYR A 299 3.49 -10.01 7.52
N ILE A 300 2.55 -9.92 8.46
CA ILE A 300 1.57 -8.85 8.54
C ILE A 300 1.73 -8.14 9.88
N VAL A 301 1.78 -6.80 9.87
CA VAL A 301 1.75 -5.98 11.08
C VAL A 301 0.45 -6.21 11.84
N VAL A 302 0.53 -6.30 13.18
CA VAL A 302 -0.63 -6.49 14.06
C VAL A 302 -0.72 -5.37 15.10
N ASP A 303 -1.95 -5.10 15.55
CA ASP A 303 -2.19 -4.21 16.68
C ASP A 303 -1.87 -4.89 18.03
N GLN A 304 -2.15 -4.20 19.14
CA GLN A 304 -1.83 -4.69 20.50
C GLN A 304 -2.59 -5.96 20.91
N ILE A 305 -3.72 -6.25 20.29
CA ILE A 305 -4.52 -7.45 20.56
C ILE A 305 -4.36 -8.53 19.49
N GLY A 306 -3.41 -8.34 18.56
CA GLY A 306 -3.12 -9.28 17.48
C GLY A 306 -3.99 -9.13 16.25
N THR A 307 -4.81 -8.08 16.14
CA THR A 307 -5.58 -7.80 14.93
C THR A 307 -4.65 -7.47 13.78
N GLN A 308 -4.75 -8.20 12.69
CA GLN A 308 -3.90 -8.05 11.52
C GLN A 308 -4.33 -6.85 10.70
N PHE A 309 -3.37 -5.98 10.38
CA PHE A 309 -3.59 -4.76 9.61
C PHE A 309 -3.77 -5.09 8.12
N ALA A 310 -5.01 -5.41 7.71
CA ALA A 310 -5.33 -5.72 6.31
C ALA A 310 -5.32 -4.48 5.40
N GLY A 311 -5.33 -3.29 6.00
CA GLY A 311 -5.19 -2.01 5.31
C GLY A 311 -3.82 -1.77 4.68
N GLY A 312 -2.75 -2.40 5.21
CA GLY A 312 -1.41 -2.09 4.72
C GLY A 312 -0.27 -2.85 5.38
N GLY A 313 -0.57 -3.88 6.17
CA GLY A 313 0.40 -4.53 7.06
C GLY A 313 1.28 -5.60 6.41
N LEU A 314 1.01 -6.04 5.19
CA LEU A 314 1.80 -7.09 4.52
C LEU A 314 3.22 -6.60 4.23
N ASN A 315 4.18 -7.45 4.56
CA ASN A 315 5.58 -7.32 4.19
C ASN A 315 6.00 -8.61 3.49
N ALA A 316 6.60 -8.50 2.33
CA ALA A 316 6.95 -9.63 1.49
C ALA A 316 8.20 -9.35 0.66
N SER A 317 8.85 -10.42 0.13
CA SER A 317 9.94 -10.26 -0.81
C SER A 317 9.42 -9.77 -2.17
N LEU A 318 10.26 -9.05 -2.89
CA LEU A 318 9.90 -8.48 -4.18
C LEU A 318 9.57 -9.55 -5.23
N ARG A 319 10.34 -10.65 -5.26
CA ARG A 319 10.11 -11.77 -6.16
C ARG A 319 8.80 -12.50 -5.86
N ASP A 320 8.42 -12.60 -4.58
CA ASP A 320 7.16 -13.25 -4.22
C ASP A 320 5.94 -12.39 -4.56
N MET A 321 6.08 -11.06 -4.51
CA MET A 321 5.07 -10.15 -5.07
C MET A 321 4.93 -10.32 -6.59
N ALA A 322 6.04 -10.51 -7.30
CA ALA A 322 6.02 -10.78 -8.73
C ALA A 322 5.35 -12.14 -9.06
N ARG A 323 5.59 -13.21 -8.25
CA ARG A 323 4.88 -14.49 -8.38
C ARG A 323 3.37 -14.35 -8.23
N PHE A 324 2.93 -13.57 -7.27
CA PHE A 324 1.50 -13.29 -7.09
C PHE A 324 0.92 -12.54 -8.30
N GLY A 325 1.60 -11.51 -8.79
CA GLY A 325 1.21 -10.80 -10.00
C GLY A 325 1.15 -11.73 -11.23
N GLU A 326 2.13 -12.59 -11.40
CA GLU A 326 2.17 -13.56 -12.51
C GLU A 326 1.04 -14.60 -12.42
N THR A 327 0.70 -15.03 -11.20
CA THR A 327 -0.46 -15.90 -10.98
C THR A 327 -1.73 -15.26 -11.54
N LEU A 328 -1.96 -13.98 -11.26
CA LEU A 328 -3.12 -13.24 -11.74
C LEU A 328 -3.06 -12.97 -13.24
N ARG A 329 -1.88 -12.63 -13.78
CA ARG A 329 -1.68 -12.49 -15.24
C ARG A 329 -2.07 -13.76 -15.97
N ASN A 330 -1.73 -14.92 -15.41
CA ASN A 330 -2.00 -16.23 -15.96
C ASN A 330 -3.32 -16.86 -15.47
N ASN A 331 -4.38 -16.03 -15.35
CA ASN A 331 -5.73 -16.45 -14.98
C ASN A 331 -5.80 -17.31 -13.70
N GLY A 332 -4.98 -17.00 -12.71
CA GLY A 332 -4.93 -17.66 -11.41
C GLY A 332 -4.08 -18.93 -11.36
N ARG A 333 -3.35 -19.24 -12.45
CA ARG A 333 -2.47 -20.42 -12.53
C ARG A 333 -1.02 -20.01 -12.34
N PHE A 334 -0.30 -20.77 -11.54
CA PHE A 334 1.15 -20.63 -11.40
C PHE A 334 1.79 -21.98 -11.12
N ASN A 335 2.96 -22.21 -11.68
CA ASN A 335 3.72 -23.48 -11.52
C ASN A 335 2.85 -24.74 -11.68
N GLY A 336 2.01 -24.76 -12.73
CA GLY A 336 1.14 -25.90 -13.05
C GLY A 336 -0.13 -26.03 -12.17
N GLN A 337 -0.30 -25.21 -11.15
CA GLN A 337 -1.45 -25.25 -10.24
C GLN A 337 -2.43 -24.10 -10.48
N GLN A 338 -3.73 -24.36 -10.32
CA GLN A 338 -4.76 -23.32 -10.21
C GLN A 338 -4.81 -22.88 -8.74
N ILE A 339 -4.23 -21.73 -8.42
CA ILE A 339 -4.14 -21.17 -7.06
C ILE A 339 -5.36 -20.30 -6.77
N ILE A 340 -5.72 -19.44 -7.72
CA ILE A 340 -6.87 -18.52 -7.64
C ILE A 340 -7.86 -18.97 -8.72
N PRO A 341 -9.15 -19.16 -8.41
CA PRO A 341 -10.14 -19.54 -9.42
C PRO A 341 -10.14 -18.55 -10.61
N GLN A 342 -10.21 -19.07 -11.83
CA GLN A 342 -10.21 -18.23 -13.04
C GLN A 342 -11.35 -17.18 -13.02
N ALA A 343 -12.52 -17.55 -12.49
CA ALA A 343 -13.66 -16.64 -12.35
C ALA A 343 -13.34 -15.41 -11.48
N VAL A 344 -12.52 -15.58 -10.43
CA VAL A 344 -12.07 -14.47 -9.56
C VAL A 344 -11.19 -13.51 -10.34
N VAL A 345 -10.23 -14.02 -11.11
CA VAL A 345 -9.36 -13.18 -11.95
C VAL A 345 -10.16 -12.46 -13.03
N ALA A 346 -11.12 -13.15 -13.65
CA ALA A 346 -12.03 -12.56 -14.64
C ALA A 346 -12.88 -11.44 -14.03
N ASP A 347 -13.37 -11.61 -12.80
CA ASP A 347 -14.13 -10.59 -12.08
C ASP A 347 -13.28 -9.36 -11.74
N ILE A 348 -12.03 -9.55 -11.28
CA ILE A 348 -11.08 -8.45 -11.06
C ILE A 348 -10.87 -7.68 -12.37
N ARG A 349 -10.54 -8.38 -13.46
CA ARG A 349 -10.22 -7.76 -14.77
C ARG A 349 -11.42 -7.05 -15.41
N ARG A 350 -12.64 -7.49 -15.13
CA ARG A 350 -13.85 -6.78 -15.57
C ARG A 350 -13.95 -5.39 -14.99
N GLY A 351 -13.36 -5.17 -13.80
CA GLY A 351 -13.41 -3.89 -13.09
C GLY A 351 -14.77 -3.61 -12.46
N GLY A 352 -14.85 -2.46 -11.83
CA GLY A 352 -16.06 -1.88 -11.25
C GLY A 352 -16.72 -0.86 -12.16
N ASP A 353 -17.66 -0.11 -11.61
CA ASP A 353 -18.37 0.97 -12.28
C ASP A 353 -17.46 2.22 -12.37
N GLN A 354 -17.09 2.60 -13.60
CA GLN A 354 -16.29 3.81 -13.88
C GLN A 354 -17.03 5.10 -13.50
N GLY A 355 -18.37 5.12 -13.64
CA GLY A 355 -19.17 6.27 -13.25
C GLY A 355 -19.14 6.52 -11.73
N LYS A 356 -19.10 5.45 -10.92
CA LYS A 356 -18.90 5.56 -9.47
C LYS A 356 -17.47 5.95 -9.11
N PHE A 357 -16.49 5.57 -9.92
CA PHE A 357 -15.08 5.87 -9.66
C PHE A 357 -14.71 7.32 -10.03
N ALA A 358 -15.26 7.87 -11.11
CA ALA A 358 -14.89 9.17 -11.65
C ALA A 358 -14.97 10.34 -10.64
N PRO A 359 -15.99 10.41 -9.73
CA PRO A 359 -16.07 11.48 -8.74
C PRO A 359 -14.90 11.52 -7.74
N ALA A 360 -14.13 10.43 -7.58
CA ALA A 360 -12.96 10.41 -6.72
C ALA A 360 -11.80 11.29 -7.22
N GLY A 361 -11.85 11.77 -8.48
CA GLY A 361 -10.97 12.82 -8.99
C GLY A 361 -9.51 12.42 -9.21
N TYR A 362 -9.20 11.15 -9.45
CA TYR A 362 -7.83 10.68 -9.73
C TYR A 362 -7.38 11.11 -11.14
N ALA A 363 -6.78 12.30 -11.26
CA ALA A 363 -6.37 12.87 -12.54
C ALA A 363 -5.40 11.99 -13.35
N THR A 364 -4.59 11.18 -12.66
CA THR A 364 -3.61 10.25 -13.27
C THR A 364 -4.23 8.92 -13.72
N LEU A 365 -5.49 8.65 -13.35
CA LEU A 365 -6.20 7.39 -13.61
C LEU A 365 -7.52 7.61 -14.35
N PRO A 366 -7.51 8.28 -15.53
CA PRO A 366 -8.75 8.50 -16.29
C PRO A 366 -9.35 7.15 -16.73
N ASN A 367 -10.67 7.00 -16.60
CA ASN A 367 -11.42 5.79 -16.98
C ASN A 367 -11.04 4.51 -16.22
N TRP A 368 -10.37 4.65 -15.07
CA TRP A 368 -10.16 3.51 -14.20
C TRP A 368 -11.42 3.21 -13.40
N SER A 369 -11.40 2.06 -12.74
CA SER A 369 -12.42 1.60 -11.82
C SER A 369 -11.78 0.84 -10.65
N TYR A 370 -12.61 0.37 -9.70
CA TYR A 370 -12.12 -0.39 -8.55
C TYR A 370 -12.97 -1.63 -8.34
N ARG A 371 -12.35 -2.81 -8.21
CA ARG A 371 -13.04 -4.08 -8.03
C ARG A 371 -12.24 -5.02 -7.15
N ASN A 372 -12.88 -5.61 -6.13
CA ASN A 372 -12.23 -6.59 -5.24
C ASN A 372 -10.90 -6.09 -4.66
N MET A 373 -10.82 -4.83 -4.23
CA MET A 373 -9.60 -4.18 -3.74
C MET A 373 -8.47 -4.05 -4.79
N TRP A 374 -8.81 -4.06 -6.08
CA TRP A 374 -7.90 -3.84 -7.20
C TRP A 374 -8.25 -2.57 -7.97
N TRP A 375 -7.23 -1.84 -8.40
CA TRP A 375 -7.32 -0.73 -9.33
C TRP A 375 -7.33 -1.29 -10.74
N VAL A 376 -8.33 -0.97 -11.55
CA VAL A 376 -8.52 -1.58 -12.87
C VAL A 376 -8.63 -0.48 -13.91
N ALA A 377 -7.74 -0.50 -14.90
CA ALA A 377 -7.80 0.37 -16.08
C ALA A 377 -9.01 0.02 -16.96
N ASP A 378 -9.24 0.80 -17.99
CA ASP A 378 -10.31 0.49 -18.93
C ASP A 378 -10.11 -0.88 -19.61
N ALA A 379 -11.20 -1.42 -20.19
CA ALA A 379 -11.20 -2.74 -20.79
C ALA A 379 -10.26 -2.84 -22.02
N GLU A 380 -9.97 -1.73 -22.68
CA GLU A 380 -9.07 -1.72 -23.84
C GLU A 380 -7.62 -1.97 -23.41
N GLN A 381 -7.19 -1.36 -22.30
CA GLN A 381 -5.88 -1.57 -21.75
C GLN A 381 -5.78 -2.95 -21.08
N GLY A 382 -6.83 -3.37 -20.38
CA GLY A 382 -6.89 -4.65 -19.67
C GLY A 382 -5.92 -4.75 -18.49
N VAL A 383 -5.31 -3.63 -18.11
CA VAL A 383 -4.36 -3.50 -17.01
C VAL A 383 -5.09 -3.46 -15.69
N PHE A 384 -4.54 -4.10 -14.67
CA PHE A 384 -4.98 -3.93 -13.30
C PHE A 384 -3.78 -3.88 -12.36
N ALA A 385 -3.93 -3.21 -11.22
CA ALA A 385 -2.83 -2.99 -10.30
C ALA A 385 -3.25 -3.07 -8.83
N ALA A 386 -2.39 -3.63 -8.01
CA ALA A 386 -2.37 -3.39 -6.58
C ALA A 386 -1.46 -2.19 -6.32
N ARG A 387 -1.90 -1.24 -5.50
CA ARG A 387 -1.17 0.02 -5.29
C ARG A 387 -1.09 0.36 -3.81
N GLY A 388 0.08 0.79 -3.37
CA GLY A 388 0.33 1.24 -2.00
C GLY A 388 1.01 2.61 -1.98
N ILE A 389 0.81 3.35 -0.89
CA ILE A 389 1.47 4.65 -0.67
C ILE A 389 2.98 4.52 -0.80
N HIS A 390 3.65 5.64 -1.05
CA HIS A 390 5.09 5.76 -1.31
C HIS A 390 5.58 5.02 -2.57
N GLY A 391 4.67 4.51 -3.42
CA GLY A 391 5.01 3.91 -4.71
C GLY A 391 5.11 2.39 -4.75
N GLN A 392 4.52 1.68 -3.77
CA GLN A 392 4.41 0.22 -3.85
C GLN A 392 3.45 -0.18 -4.97
N THR A 393 3.80 -1.20 -5.76
CA THR A 393 2.88 -1.65 -6.81
C THR A 393 3.12 -3.11 -7.22
N ILE A 394 2.02 -3.78 -7.60
CA ILE A 394 2.02 -4.90 -8.52
C ILE A 394 1.20 -4.43 -9.72
N TYR A 395 1.83 -4.27 -10.87
CA TYR A 395 1.19 -3.85 -12.11
C TYR A 395 1.13 -5.04 -13.05
N VAL A 396 -0.06 -5.40 -13.50
CA VAL A 396 -0.30 -6.57 -14.34
C VAL A 396 -0.85 -6.10 -15.69
N ASP A 397 -0.10 -6.35 -16.73
CA ASP A 397 -0.49 -6.08 -18.11
C ASP A 397 -0.59 -7.40 -18.90
N PRO A 398 -1.80 -7.98 -19.01
CA PRO A 398 -1.97 -9.23 -19.73
C PRO A 398 -1.71 -9.13 -21.24
N LYS A 399 -1.90 -7.95 -21.84
CA LYS A 399 -1.66 -7.72 -23.27
C LYS A 399 -0.18 -7.76 -23.61
N ALA A 400 0.63 -7.10 -22.77
CA ALA A 400 2.09 -7.11 -22.89
C ALA A 400 2.72 -8.36 -22.27
N GLU A 401 1.92 -9.30 -21.74
CA GLU A 401 2.39 -10.47 -20.98
C GLU A 401 3.39 -10.09 -19.88
N MET A 402 3.15 -8.93 -19.24
CA MET A 402 4.09 -8.29 -18.32
C MET A 402 3.53 -8.18 -16.91
N VAL A 403 4.41 -8.37 -15.93
CA VAL A 403 4.18 -8.03 -14.51
C VAL A 403 5.32 -7.17 -14.01
N ILE A 404 4.99 -6.09 -13.33
CA ILE A 404 5.97 -5.27 -12.59
C ILE A 404 5.62 -5.38 -11.11
N ALA A 405 6.56 -5.82 -10.30
CA ALA A 405 6.53 -5.65 -8.85
C ALA A 405 7.56 -4.58 -8.47
N ARG A 406 7.13 -3.55 -7.74
CA ARG A 406 8.00 -2.47 -7.27
C ARG A 406 7.76 -2.16 -5.81
N PHE A 407 8.86 -1.99 -5.08
CA PHE A 407 8.92 -1.32 -3.79
C PHE A 407 9.63 0.02 -3.92
N ALA A 408 9.16 1.01 -3.20
CA ALA A 408 9.71 2.36 -3.21
C ALA A 408 9.46 3.06 -1.86
N SER A 409 10.18 4.11 -1.60
CA SER A 409 10.01 4.98 -0.43
C SER A 409 9.99 6.46 -0.83
N ASN A 410 9.11 6.79 -1.80
CA ASN A 410 8.88 8.17 -2.22
C ASN A 410 8.55 9.04 -1.00
N PRO A 411 9.14 10.25 -0.87
CA PRO A 411 8.87 11.15 0.26
C PRO A 411 7.38 11.48 0.42
N VAL A 412 6.64 11.57 -0.69
CA VAL A 412 5.21 11.84 -0.68
C VAL A 412 4.43 10.52 -0.67
N ALA A 413 3.55 10.34 0.32
CA ALA A 413 2.78 9.12 0.47
C ALA A 413 1.81 8.88 -0.71
N ALA A 414 1.10 9.91 -1.16
CA ALA A 414 0.10 9.80 -2.22
C ALA A 414 0.72 9.46 -3.57
N ASN A 415 0.19 8.43 -4.25
CA ASN A 415 0.69 7.96 -5.54
C ASN A 415 0.58 9.00 -6.67
N GLY A 416 -0.30 10.00 -6.55
CA GLY A 416 -0.34 11.13 -7.48
C GLY A 416 1.00 11.84 -7.68
N ALA A 417 1.93 11.72 -6.72
CA ALA A 417 3.28 12.28 -6.84
C ALA A 417 4.20 11.45 -7.75
N ASN A 418 3.99 10.12 -7.83
CA ASN A 418 4.86 9.26 -8.64
C ASN A 418 4.21 8.71 -9.91
N ASP A 419 2.88 8.73 -10.02
CA ASP A 419 2.15 8.33 -11.21
C ASP A 419 2.58 9.04 -12.50
N PRO A 420 2.85 10.36 -12.50
CA PRO A 420 3.27 11.06 -13.71
C PRO A 420 4.55 10.51 -14.34
N ILE A 421 5.35 9.79 -13.58
CA ILE A 421 6.57 9.11 -14.07
C ILE A 421 6.31 7.61 -14.22
N SER A 422 5.72 6.94 -13.21
CA SER A 422 5.57 5.50 -13.18
C SER A 422 4.69 4.95 -14.30
N LEU A 423 3.51 5.56 -14.51
CA LEU A 423 2.55 5.04 -15.48
C LEU A 423 3.04 5.19 -16.92
N PRO A 424 3.60 6.35 -17.36
CA PRO A 424 4.24 6.44 -18.66
C PRO A 424 5.42 5.49 -18.86
N ALA A 425 6.24 5.26 -17.82
CA ALA A 425 7.36 4.32 -17.87
C ALA A 425 6.85 2.88 -18.10
N TYR A 426 5.83 2.45 -17.35
CA TYR A 426 5.26 1.11 -17.47
C TYR A 426 4.62 0.89 -18.84
N ASN A 427 3.88 1.87 -19.36
CA ASN A 427 3.30 1.82 -20.70
C ASN A 427 4.38 1.75 -21.78
N ALA A 428 5.45 2.54 -21.68
CA ALA A 428 6.56 2.50 -22.63
C ALA A 428 7.26 1.14 -22.65
N LEU A 429 7.48 0.55 -21.47
CA LEU A 429 8.06 -0.79 -21.38
C LEU A 429 7.12 -1.84 -21.98
N ALA A 430 5.82 -1.78 -21.70
CA ALA A 430 4.82 -2.67 -22.28
C ALA A 430 4.84 -2.59 -23.83
N GLN A 431 4.84 -1.38 -24.38
CA GLN A 431 4.95 -1.16 -25.83
C GLN A 431 6.27 -1.67 -26.41
N HIS A 432 7.37 -1.51 -25.68
CA HIS A 432 8.69 -2.01 -26.08
C HIS A 432 8.67 -3.54 -26.17
N LEU A 433 8.11 -4.23 -25.19
CA LEU A 433 8.01 -5.69 -25.13
C LEU A 433 7.10 -6.25 -26.24
N MET A 434 5.97 -5.57 -26.52
CA MET A 434 5.05 -6.00 -27.59
C MET A 434 5.62 -5.86 -28.99
N ARG A 435 6.61 -5.00 -29.22
CA ARG A 435 7.27 -4.84 -30.53
C ARG A 435 8.34 -5.87 -30.80
N GLN A 436 8.76 -6.60 -29.79
CA GLN A 436 9.81 -7.62 -29.89
C GLN A 436 9.19 -8.97 -29.52
N PRO A 437 8.84 -9.81 -30.49
CA PRO A 437 8.16 -11.09 -30.29
C PRO A 437 9.04 -12.12 -29.54
#